data_a3afc384f4dd7d730ef40f452dc98651
#
_entry.id   a3afc384f4dd7d730ef40f452dc98651
#
_cell.length_a   1.000
_cell.length_b   1.000
_cell.length_c   1.000
_cell.angle_alpha   90.00
_cell.angle_beta   90.00
_cell.angle_gamma   90.00
#
_symmetry.space_group_name_H-M   'P 1'
#
loop_
_entity.id
_entity.type
_entity.pdbx_description
1 polymer ?
#
loop_
_entity_poly.entity_id
_entity_poly.type
_entity_poly.pdbx_seq_one_letter_code
_entity_poly.pdbx_strand_id
1 'polypeptide(L)'
;RTINNSDSAILFLNKSYEIDLKNNNLRGQAAYFKLFSEILYEQKNYKRSLKMVEKALELTNEFNGGVGDASLLFYKYNLYKELGDTKNALLNYELHNELKDTLEKLSADEEIVKIQYNQEYEIKKQLDSLKHLDEIRLQQAEMRAKEEEIKAQKKVETALFIGIFLVVGFLGFVYKQLNTTKKQKDVIEEKQQEISDSINYAKRIQDAMMTSSVYLKDTLPKSFIFFKPKDVVSGDFYWIHKDQDENIFFTVADCTGHGVPGAFMSMIGTSLLNEIIIEKGIKDTDKILFEMRTQIIKSLNQEEEGAQKDGMDISLCKLNMKNKIVEFSGAHNSLIHISGEELKTYRGDHQPVGLLLGDKKPFTKHKVKLKKDDMLYIYSDGY
;
A
#
# COMPACT_ATOMS: atom_id res chain seq x y z
N ARG A 1 25.95 -45.28 -4.82
CA ARG A 1 26.35 -43.99 -5.47
C ARG A 1 25.67 -42.74 -4.85
N THR A 2 24.62 -42.89 -4.07
CA THR A 2 23.91 -41.77 -3.38
C THR A 2 24.61 -41.36 -2.07
N ILE A 3 25.41 -42.17 -1.43
CA ILE A 3 26.11 -41.86 -0.19
C ILE A 3 27.28 -40.85 -0.37
N ASN A 4 27.93 -40.85 -1.52
CA ASN A 4 29.07 -39.97 -1.78
C ASN A 4 28.69 -38.47 -1.95
N ASN A 5 27.44 -38.11 -2.27
CA ASN A 5 27.02 -36.70 -2.44
C ASN A 5 26.74 -36.02 -1.10
N SER A 6 26.25 -36.77 -0.10
CA SER A 6 25.95 -36.20 1.23
C SER A 6 27.21 -35.87 2.02
N ASP A 7 28.23 -36.70 1.94
CA ASP A 7 29.51 -36.48 2.64
C ASP A 7 30.28 -35.28 2.07
N SER A 8 30.26 -35.12 0.76
CA SER A 8 30.82 -33.92 0.10
C SER A 8 30.09 -32.65 0.47
N ALA A 9 28.76 -32.69 0.51
CA ALA A 9 27.94 -31.54 0.91
C ALA A 9 28.21 -31.13 2.36
N ILE A 10 28.34 -32.11 3.28
CA ILE A 10 28.68 -31.88 4.69
C ILE A 10 30.07 -31.25 4.82
N LEU A 11 31.04 -31.68 4.01
CA LEU A 11 32.40 -31.15 4.07
C LEU A 11 32.42 -29.65 3.63
N PHE A 12 31.69 -29.29 2.56
CA PHE A 12 31.59 -27.91 2.12
C PHE A 12 30.81 -27.03 3.11
N LEU A 13 29.74 -27.56 3.67
CA LEU A 13 28.97 -26.89 4.71
C LEU A 13 29.83 -26.57 5.94
N ASN A 14 30.64 -27.53 6.40
CA ASN A 14 31.51 -27.31 7.55
C ASN A 14 32.58 -26.26 7.27
N LYS A 15 33.17 -26.24 6.07
CA LYS A 15 34.12 -25.20 5.67
C LYS A 15 33.49 -23.80 5.63
N SER A 16 32.27 -23.69 5.10
CA SER A 16 31.53 -22.42 5.09
C SER A 16 31.26 -21.95 6.52
N TYR A 17 30.85 -22.87 7.40
CA TYR A 17 30.57 -22.58 8.80
C TYR A 17 31.82 -22.08 9.55
N GLU A 18 32.98 -22.66 9.31
CA GLU A 18 34.24 -22.17 9.91
C GLU A 18 34.56 -20.72 9.50
N ILE A 19 34.25 -20.35 8.24
CA ILE A 19 34.45 -19.00 7.72
C ILE A 19 33.44 -18.04 8.37
N ASP A 20 32.17 -18.45 8.45
CA ASP A 20 31.11 -17.65 9.06
C ASP A 20 31.33 -17.46 10.57
N LEU A 21 31.92 -18.47 11.22
CA LEU A 21 32.26 -18.39 12.63
C LEU A 21 33.41 -17.39 12.86
N LYS A 22 34.47 -17.42 12.02
CA LYS A 22 35.57 -16.47 12.06
C LYS A 22 35.15 -15.03 11.79
N ASN A 23 34.16 -14.85 10.90
CA ASN A 23 33.63 -13.56 10.49
C ASN A 23 32.49 -13.07 11.37
N ASN A 24 32.12 -13.81 12.40
CA ASN A 24 30.97 -13.52 13.28
C ASN A 24 29.66 -13.31 12.50
N ASN A 25 29.51 -14.00 11.36
CA ASN A 25 28.37 -13.92 10.47
C ASN A 25 27.25 -14.83 10.98
N LEU A 26 26.40 -14.29 11.87
CA LEU A 26 25.28 -15.04 12.48
C LEU A 26 24.32 -15.58 11.42
N ARG A 27 24.09 -14.83 10.34
CA ARG A 27 23.22 -15.24 9.24
C ARG A 27 23.77 -16.44 8.48
N GLY A 28 25.08 -16.47 8.22
CA GLY A 28 25.76 -17.61 7.61
C GLY A 28 25.74 -18.84 8.53
N GLN A 29 25.95 -18.63 9.82
CA GLN A 29 25.87 -19.70 10.83
C GLN A 29 24.45 -20.26 10.93
N ALA A 30 23.42 -19.42 10.93
CA ALA A 30 22.03 -19.87 10.91
C ALA A 30 21.69 -20.68 9.65
N ALA A 31 22.17 -20.22 8.48
CA ALA A 31 22.02 -20.93 7.22
C ALA A 31 22.70 -22.32 7.24
N TYR A 32 23.88 -22.42 7.85
CA TYR A 32 24.56 -23.70 8.05
C TYR A 32 23.68 -24.67 8.86
N PHE A 33 23.18 -24.23 10.00
CA PHE A 33 22.37 -25.09 10.86
C PHE A 33 21.06 -25.50 10.18
N LYS A 34 20.45 -24.60 9.39
CA LYS A 34 19.28 -24.91 8.58
C LYS A 34 19.59 -26.01 7.56
N LEU A 35 20.60 -25.83 6.72
CA LEU A 35 20.99 -26.81 5.69
C LEU A 35 21.42 -28.15 6.29
N PHE A 36 22.15 -28.11 7.41
CA PHE A 36 22.56 -29.35 8.11
C PHE A 36 21.36 -30.08 8.71
N SER A 37 20.35 -29.33 9.16
CA SER A 37 19.10 -29.94 9.64
C SER A 37 18.34 -30.63 8.49
N GLU A 38 18.35 -30.08 7.29
CA GLU A 38 17.71 -30.67 6.12
C GLU A 38 18.37 -32.01 5.76
N ILE A 39 19.71 -32.07 5.76
CA ILE A 39 20.44 -33.33 5.55
C ILE A 39 20.09 -34.38 6.60
N LEU A 40 20.01 -33.98 7.86
CA LEU A 40 19.64 -34.90 8.97
C LEU A 40 18.19 -35.36 8.86
N TYR A 41 17.30 -34.53 8.33
CA TYR A 41 15.91 -34.89 8.06
C TYR A 41 15.82 -35.98 6.98
N GLU A 42 16.52 -35.82 5.88
CA GLU A 42 16.62 -36.83 4.81
C GLU A 42 17.16 -38.15 5.31
N GLN A 43 18.10 -38.07 6.27
CA GLN A 43 18.64 -39.25 6.95
C GLN A 43 17.72 -39.87 8.03
N LYS A 44 16.48 -39.30 8.17
CA LYS A 44 15.48 -39.68 9.19
C LYS A 44 15.99 -39.50 10.62
N ASN A 45 17.02 -38.69 10.83
CA ASN A 45 17.56 -38.40 12.18
C ASN A 45 16.88 -37.15 12.75
N TYR A 46 15.59 -37.24 12.96
CA TYR A 46 14.72 -36.11 13.31
C TYR A 46 15.12 -35.44 14.62
N LYS A 47 15.58 -36.20 15.62
CA LYS A 47 16.03 -35.65 16.93
C LYS A 47 17.24 -34.73 16.77
N ARG A 48 18.21 -35.10 15.93
CA ARG A 48 19.39 -34.25 15.67
C ARG A 48 19.05 -33.10 14.76
N SER A 49 18.22 -33.35 13.76
CA SER A 49 17.69 -32.29 12.89
C SER A 49 16.99 -31.20 13.69
N LEU A 50 16.13 -31.57 14.65
CA LEU A 50 15.45 -30.63 15.53
C LEU A 50 16.43 -29.73 16.31
N LYS A 51 17.48 -30.29 16.88
CA LYS A 51 18.52 -29.49 17.57
C LYS A 51 19.20 -28.47 16.64
N MET A 52 19.39 -28.84 15.37
CA MET A 52 19.98 -27.89 14.38
C MET A 52 19.02 -26.78 14.03
N VAL A 53 17.74 -27.11 13.84
CA VAL A 53 16.71 -26.06 13.59
C VAL A 53 16.58 -25.10 14.77
N GLU A 54 16.67 -25.60 16.00
CA GLU A 54 16.63 -24.76 17.20
C GLU A 54 17.81 -23.78 17.24
N LYS A 55 19.02 -24.26 16.92
CA LYS A 55 20.18 -23.37 16.77
C LYS A 55 20.04 -22.36 15.63
N ALA A 56 19.48 -22.79 14.51
CA ALA A 56 19.20 -21.87 13.40
C ALA A 56 18.22 -20.78 13.81
N LEU A 57 17.16 -21.14 14.53
CA LEU A 57 16.16 -20.18 15.05
C LEU A 57 16.75 -19.22 16.08
N GLU A 58 17.57 -19.72 17.00
CA GLU A 58 18.26 -18.90 18.01
C GLU A 58 19.12 -17.83 17.34
N LEU A 59 19.96 -18.21 16.39
CA LEU A 59 20.79 -17.29 15.63
C LEU A 59 19.96 -16.33 14.76
N THR A 60 18.90 -16.84 14.17
CA THR A 60 17.99 -16.00 13.35
C THR A 60 17.29 -14.94 14.20
N ASN A 61 16.85 -15.29 15.39
CA ASN A 61 16.27 -14.34 16.33
C ASN A 61 17.29 -13.29 16.79
N GLU A 62 18.54 -13.67 16.98
CA GLU A 62 19.60 -12.77 17.40
C GLU A 62 19.87 -11.68 16.33
N PHE A 63 20.05 -12.06 15.07
CA PHE A 63 20.35 -11.08 14.02
C PHE A 63 19.09 -10.36 13.45
N ASN A 64 17.89 -10.94 13.63
CA ASN A 64 16.63 -10.31 13.22
C ASN A 64 15.95 -9.48 14.33
N GLY A 65 16.62 -9.23 15.44
CA GLY A 65 16.06 -8.42 16.52
C GLY A 65 14.84 -9.06 17.21
N GLY A 66 14.80 -10.40 17.27
CA GLY A 66 13.71 -11.14 17.92
C GLY A 66 12.57 -11.54 16.98
N VAL A 67 12.64 -11.16 15.71
CA VAL A 67 11.64 -11.58 14.71
C VAL A 67 12.02 -12.99 14.21
N GLY A 68 11.19 -13.97 14.48
CA GLY A 68 11.38 -15.37 14.09
C GLY A 68 11.41 -15.57 12.56
N ASP A 69 11.80 -16.75 12.15
CA ASP A 69 11.71 -17.21 10.76
C ASP A 69 10.53 -18.19 10.61
N ALA A 70 9.48 -17.76 9.92
CA ALA A 70 8.28 -18.56 9.69
C ALA A 70 8.61 -19.90 8.99
N SER A 71 9.60 -19.92 8.09
CA SER A 71 10.00 -21.14 7.38
C SER A 71 10.66 -22.16 8.32
N LEU A 72 11.47 -21.70 9.25
CA LEU A 72 12.09 -22.56 10.28
C LEU A 72 11.05 -23.07 11.29
N LEU A 73 10.05 -22.26 11.64
CA LEU A 73 8.94 -22.70 12.49
C LEU A 73 8.11 -23.79 11.81
N PHE A 74 7.82 -23.64 10.51
CA PHE A 74 7.13 -24.67 9.73
C PHE A 74 7.97 -25.94 9.60
N TYR A 75 9.28 -25.79 9.46
CA TYR A 75 10.18 -26.92 9.42
C TYR A 75 10.24 -27.65 10.78
N LYS A 76 10.24 -26.90 11.88
CA LYS A 76 10.17 -27.42 13.26
C LYS A 76 8.84 -28.13 13.52
N TYR A 77 7.72 -27.61 13.02
CA TYR A 77 6.42 -28.31 13.01
C TYR A 77 6.53 -29.69 12.36
N ASN A 78 7.10 -29.77 11.14
CA ASN A 78 7.26 -31.04 10.43
C ASN A 78 8.13 -32.04 11.22
N LEU A 79 9.21 -31.55 11.83
CA LEU A 79 10.07 -32.39 12.66
C LEU A 79 9.36 -32.95 13.90
N TYR A 80 8.60 -32.16 14.63
CA TYR A 80 7.79 -32.63 15.75
C TYR A 80 6.70 -33.62 15.32
N LYS A 81 6.14 -33.43 14.15
CA LYS A 81 5.17 -34.35 13.53
C LYS A 81 5.82 -35.72 13.28
N GLU A 82 7.00 -35.75 12.69
CA GLU A 82 7.76 -36.99 12.45
C GLU A 82 8.22 -37.66 13.75
N LEU A 83 8.42 -36.89 14.81
CA LEU A 83 8.77 -37.39 16.16
C LEU A 83 7.55 -37.85 16.96
N GLY A 84 6.32 -37.65 16.47
CA GLY A 84 5.08 -37.99 17.15
C GLY A 84 4.68 -37.02 18.27
N ASP A 85 5.34 -35.87 18.40
CA ASP A 85 5.06 -34.89 19.44
C ASP A 85 4.01 -33.87 18.89
N THR A 86 2.75 -34.28 18.92
CA THR A 86 1.62 -33.53 18.40
C THR A 86 1.45 -32.17 19.08
N LYS A 87 1.76 -32.06 20.36
CA LYS A 87 1.62 -30.81 21.13
C LYS A 87 2.58 -29.74 20.63
N ASN A 88 3.87 -30.09 20.52
CA ASN A 88 4.88 -29.15 20.04
C ASN A 88 4.76 -28.91 18.52
N ALA A 89 4.29 -29.88 17.75
CA ALA A 89 3.95 -29.67 16.36
C ALA A 89 2.85 -28.59 16.21
N LEU A 90 1.72 -28.73 16.91
CA LEU A 90 0.62 -27.74 16.84
C LEU A 90 1.09 -26.33 17.24
N LEU A 91 1.83 -26.23 18.35
CA LEU A 91 2.37 -24.96 18.82
C LEU A 91 3.24 -24.25 17.76
N ASN A 92 4.15 -25.01 17.11
CA ASN A 92 5.01 -24.41 16.09
C ASN A 92 4.26 -24.09 14.79
N TYR A 93 3.17 -24.79 14.49
CA TYR A 93 2.27 -24.46 13.37
C TYR A 93 1.48 -23.18 13.63
N GLU A 94 0.96 -23.00 14.84
CA GLU A 94 0.27 -21.77 15.26
C GLU A 94 1.22 -20.57 15.20
N LEU A 95 2.41 -20.68 15.76
CA LEU A 95 3.45 -19.63 15.70
C LEU A 95 3.88 -19.32 14.26
N HIS A 96 3.98 -20.34 13.40
CA HIS A 96 4.25 -20.12 11.98
C HIS A 96 3.16 -19.28 11.32
N ASN A 97 1.88 -19.63 11.51
CA ASN A 97 0.75 -18.92 10.92
C ASN A 97 0.65 -17.49 11.46
N GLU A 98 0.78 -17.31 12.77
CA GLU A 98 0.74 -15.97 13.38
C GLU A 98 1.87 -15.06 12.87
N LEU A 99 3.08 -15.61 12.76
CA LEU A 99 4.21 -14.88 12.21
C LEU A 99 4.03 -14.60 10.71
N LYS A 100 3.53 -15.57 9.96
CA LYS A 100 3.23 -15.43 8.52
C LYS A 100 2.17 -14.35 8.27
N ASP A 101 1.06 -14.39 9.01
CA ASP A 101 -0.01 -13.39 8.91
C ASP A 101 0.48 -11.99 9.29
N THR A 102 1.35 -11.91 10.29
CA THR A 102 1.99 -10.65 10.70
C THR A 102 2.91 -10.11 9.62
N LEU A 103 3.71 -10.99 9.01
CA LEU A 103 4.62 -10.63 7.91
C LEU A 103 3.85 -10.24 6.63
N GLU A 104 2.73 -10.93 6.34
CA GLU A 104 1.87 -10.58 5.18
C GLU A 104 1.19 -9.22 5.38
N LYS A 105 0.73 -8.88 6.58
CA LYS A 105 0.18 -7.56 6.91
C LYS A 105 1.24 -6.46 6.82
N LEU A 106 2.43 -6.71 7.36
CA LEU A 106 3.56 -5.78 7.25
C LEU A 106 4.02 -5.60 5.80
N SER A 107 3.95 -6.67 4.97
CA SER A 107 4.36 -6.61 3.56
C SER A 107 3.42 -5.77 2.70
N ALA A 108 2.13 -5.69 3.03
CA ALA A 108 1.16 -4.89 2.29
C ALA A 108 1.39 -3.37 2.50
N ASP A 109 1.75 -2.97 3.72
CA ASP A 109 2.11 -1.57 4.03
C ASP A 109 3.53 -1.22 3.54
N GLU A 110 4.46 -2.21 3.56
CA GLU A 110 5.82 -2.05 3.06
C GLU A 110 5.90 -1.98 1.52
N GLU A 111 4.93 -2.51 0.80
CA GLU A 111 5.00 -2.60 -0.67
C GLU A 111 5.00 -1.21 -1.33
N ILE A 112 4.27 -0.27 -0.76
CA ILE A 112 4.23 1.13 -1.22
C ILE A 112 5.55 1.85 -0.89
N VAL A 113 6.07 1.66 0.32
CA VAL A 113 7.36 2.20 0.75
C VAL A 113 8.51 1.51 0.00
N LYS A 114 8.39 0.22 -0.30
CA LYS A 114 9.39 -0.57 -1.02
C LYS A 114 9.51 -0.20 -2.48
N ILE A 115 8.41 0.24 -3.13
CA ILE A 115 8.47 0.74 -4.52
C ILE A 115 9.26 2.06 -4.58
N GLN A 116 9.08 2.95 -3.62
CA GLN A 116 9.87 4.19 -3.54
C GLN A 116 11.34 3.92 -3.13
N TYR A 117 11.56 2.99 -2.19
CA TYR A 117 12.90 2.63 -1.72
C TYR A 117 13.70 1.81 -2.73
N ASN A 118 13.02 0.97 -3.52
CA ASN A 118 13.68 0.14 -4.54
C ASN A 118 14.24 0.97 -5.71
N GLN A 119 13.64 2.09 -6.07
CA GLN A 119 14.21 2.99 -7.07
C GLN A 119 15.52 3.64 -6.56
N GLU A 120 15.55 4.06 -5.29
CA GLU A 120 16.79 4.57 -4.68
C GLU A 120 17.83 3.46 -4.44
N TYR A 121 17.39 2.29 -4.01
CA TYR A 121 18.27 1.15 -3.71
C TYR A 121 18.91 0.54 -4.96
N GLU A 122 18.17 0.44 -6.06
CA GLU A 122 18.74 -0.07 -7.34
C GLU A 122 19.79 0.87 -7.91
N ILE A 123 19.60 2.17 -7.79
CA ILE A 123 20.62 3.17 -8.19
C ILE A 123 21.88 3.04 -7.30
N LYS A 124 21.69 2.87 -5.98
CA LYS A 124 22.80 2.71 -5.03
C LYS A 124 23.53 1.39 -5.19
N LYS A 125 22.78 0.30 -5.46
CA LYS A 125 23.35 -1.05 -5.67
C LYS A 125 24.13 -1.17 -6.96
N GLN A 126 23.72 -0.49 -8.04
CA GLN A 126 24.53 -0.41 -9.26
C GLN A 126 25.85 0.32 -9.00
N LEU A 127 25.84 1.35 -8.16
CA LEU A 127 27.03 2.09 -7.77
C LEU A 127 27.98 1.25 -6.91
N ASP A 128 27.46 0.50 -5.94
CA ASP A 128 28.27 -0.34 -5.04
C ASP A 128 28.78 -1.61 -5.72
N SER A 129 28.02 -2.19 -6.66
CA SER A 129 28.50 -3.33 -7.47
C SER A 129 29.59 -2.93 -8.47
N LEU A 130 29.53 -1.69 -9.02
CA LEU A 130 30.59 -1.13 -9.85
C LEU A 130 31.86 -0.86 -9.02
N LYS A 131 31.74 -0.31 -7.82
CA LYS A 131 32.87 -0.12 -6.91
C LYS A 131 33.55 -1.45 -6.55
N HIS A 132 32.74 -2.46 -6.22
CA HIS A 132 33.27 -3.77 -5.85
C HIS A 132 33.94 -4.50 -7.01
N LEU A 133 33.41 -4.36 -8.22
CA LEU A 133 34.04 -4.90 -9.47
C LEU A 133 35.34 -4.16 -9.78
N ASP A 134 35.40 -2.86 -9.56
CA ASP A 134 36.60 -2.08 -9.80
C ASP A 134 37.67 -2.30 -8.71
N GLU A 135 37.26 -2.51 -7.45
CA GLU A 135 38.19 -2.96 -6.39
C GLU A 135 38.80 -4.34 -6.69
N ILE A 136 37.98 -5.28 -7.15
CA ILE A 136 38.47 -6.60 -7.55
C ILE A 136 39.42 -6.50 -8.78
N ARG A 137 39.07 -5.62 -9.77
CA ARG A 137 39.97 -5.37 -10.93
C ARG A 137 41.28 -4.69 -10.51
N LEU A 138 41.18 -3.75 -9.59
CA LEU A 138 42.38 -3.10 -9.07
C LEU A 138 43.29 -4.10 -8.31
N GLN A 139 42.68 -4.90 -7.41
CA GLN A 139 43.44 -5.94 -6.68
C GLN A 139 44.07 -6.98 -7.62
N GLN A 140 43.37 -7.38 -8.67
CA GLN A 140 43.92 -8.30 -9.67
C GLN A 140 45.02 -7.67 -10.52
N ALA A 141 44.91 -6.35 -10.83
CA ALA A 141 45.97 -5.62 -11.53
C ALA A 141 47.24 -5.47 -10.67
N GLU A 142 47.04 -5.18 -9.38
CA GLU A 142 48.16 -5.10 -8.41
C GLU A 142 48.85 -6.46 -8.18
N MET A 143 48.05 -7.55 -8.13
CA MET A 143 48.63 -8.90 -8.01
C MET A 143 49.46 -9.29 -9.24
N ARG A 144 48.99 -8.97 -10.47
CA ARG A 144 49.73 -9.19 -11.71
C ARG A 144 50.96 -8.29 -11.81
N ALA A 145 50.87 -7.03 -11.39
CA ALA A 145 52.01 -6.13 -11.32
C ALA A 145 53.09 -6.65 -10.37
N LYS A 146 52.71 -7.20 -9.20
CA LYS A 146 53.65 -7.85 -8.28
C LYS A 146 54.27 -9.11 -8.81
N GLU A 147 53.54 -9.91 -9.58
CA GLU A 147 54.11 -11.08 -10.25
C GLU A 147 55.08 -10.70 -11.39
N GLU A 148 54.80 -9.61 -12.12
CA GLU A 148 55.70 -9.06 -13.13
C GLU A 148 56.88 -8.29 -12.56
N GLU A 149 56.74 -7.68 -11.38
CA GLU A 149 57.79 -6.99 -10.62
C GLU A 149 58.96 -7.91 -10.27
N ILE A 150 58.64 -9.20 -10.02
CA ILE A 150 59.62 -10.26 -9.81
C ILE A 150 60.43 -10.57 -11.09
N LYS A 151 59.89 -10.17 -12.25
CA LYS A 151 60.50 -10.50 -13.57
C LYS A 151 61.22 -9.36 -14.30
N ALA A 152 60.99 -8.10 -13.92
CA ALA A 152 61.68 -6.99 -14.64
C ALA A 152 61.57 -5.64 -13.92
N GLN A 153 62.66 -5.23 -13.23
CA GLN A 153 62.77 -3.95 -12.52
C GLN A 153 62.52 -2.67 -13.35
N LYS A 154 62.45 -2.75 -14.64
CA LYS A 154 62.16 -1.61 -15.53
C LYS A 154 60.70 -1.39 -15.91
N LYS A 155 59.80 -2.35 -15.60
CA LYS A 155 58.38 -2.22 -15.94
C LYS A 155 57.51 -1.66 -14.79
N VAL A 156 58.05 -1.59 -13.56
CA VAL A 156 57.31 -1.17 -12.35
C VAL A 156 56.87 0.29 -12.43
N GLU A 157 57.73 1.18 -12.93
CA GLU A 157 57.38 2.61 -13.04
C GLU A 157 56.21 2.85 -14.01
N THR A 158 56.21 2.14 -15.15
CA THR A 158 55.12 2.31 -16.14
C THR A 158 53.80 1.72 -15.64
N ALA A 159 53.85 0.56 -14.93
CA ALA A 159 52.64 -0.03 -14.30
C ALA A 159 52.09 0.84 -13.16
N LEU A 160 52.96 1.51 -12.37
CA LEU A 160 52.57 2.46 -11.32
C LEU A 160 51.89 3.69 -11.91
N PHE A 161 52.43 4.26 -13.02
CA PHE A 161 51.78 5.40 -13.68
C PHE A 161 50.43 5.05 -14.28
N ILE A 162 50.29 3.84 -14.87
CA ILE A 162 49.01 3.35 -15.39
C ILE A 162 48.00 3.14 -14.24
N GLY A 163 48.45 2.57 -13.10
CA GLY A 163 47.63 2.37 -11.92
C GLY A 163 47.10 3.68 -11.33
N ILE A 164 48.00 4.69 -11.23
CA ILE A 164 47.64 6.03 -10.75
C ILE A 164 46.62 6.71 -11.72
N PHE A 165 46.87 6.59 -13.03
CA PHE A 165 45.98 7.17 -14.03
C PHE A 165 44.56 6.54 -13.96
N LEU A 166 44.49 5.20 -13.76
CA LEU A 166 43.24 4.48 -13.59
C LEU A 166 42.53 4.88 -12.29
N VAL A 167 43.27 5.06 -11.20
CA VAL A 167 42.72 5.52 -9.91
C VAL A 167 42.19 6.95 -10.03
N VAL A 168 42.93 7.86 -10.66
CA VAL A 168 42.47 9.24 -10.90
C VAL A 168 41.26 9.27 -11.82
N GLY A 169 41.25 8.46 -12.87
CA GLY A 169 40.10 8.29 -13.78
C GLY A 169 38.88 7.72 -13.04
N PHE A 170 39.11 6.72 -12.17
CA PHE A 170 38.05 6.12 -11.34
C PHE A 170 37.50 7.10 -10.29
N LEU A 171 38.37 7.83 -9.58
CA LEU A 171 37.95 8.86 -8.66
C LEU A 171 37.17 9.99 -9.36
N GLY A 172 37.60 10.37 -10.57
CA GLY A 172 36.86 11.32 -11.42
C GLY A 172 35.50 10.78 -11.84
N PHE A 173 35.40 9.48 -12.17
CA PHE A 173 34.15 8.83 -12.51
C PHE A 173 33.20 8.74 -11.30
N VAL A 174 33.72 8.31 -10.15
CA VAL A 174 32.94 8.24 -8.89
C VAL A 174 32.48 9.63 -8.46
N TYR A 175 33.35 10.62 -8.53
CA TYR A 175 33.00 12.03 -8.23
C TYR A 175 31.91 12.55 -9.19
N LYS A 176 32.03 12.24 -10.49
CA LYS A 176 31.00 12.60 -11.48
C LYS A 176 29.66 11.92 -11.20
N GLN A 177 29.67 10.63 -10.82
CA GLN A 177 28.44 9.88 -10.46
C GLN A 177 27.77 10.42 -9.19
N LEU A 178 28.57 10.68 -8.15
CA LEU A 178 28.08 11.27 -6.91
C LEU A 178 27.43 12.65 -7.13
N ASN A 179 28.06 13.49 -7.98
CA ASN A 179 27.51 14.79 -8.33
C ASN A 179 26.22 14.70 -9.15
N THR A 180 26.16 13.70 -10.05
CA THR A 180 24.96 13.45 -10.86
C THR A 180 23.81 12.93 -9.98
N THR A 181 24.11 11.99 -9.08
CA THR A 181 23.13 11.44 -8.12
C THR A 181 22.60 12.51 -7.16
N LYS A 182 23.53 13.38 -6.67
CA LYS A 182 23.11 14.50 -5.82
C LYS A 182 22.18 15.46 -6.56
N LYS A 183 22.53 15.85 -7.80
CA LYS A 183 21.67 16.69 -8.63
C LYS A 183 20.32 16.06 -8.93
N GLN A 184 20.31 14.74 -9.21
CA GLN A 184 19.06 14.01 -9.43
C GLN A 184 18.20 13.97 -8.18
N LYS A 185 18.82 13.78 -7.01
CA LYS A 185 18.12 13.81 -5.73
C LYS A 185 17.50 15.20 -5.48
N ASP A 186 18.28 16.25 -5.66
CA ASP A 186 17.80 17.63 -5.48
C ASP A 186 16.60 17.93 -6.42
N VAL A 187 16.69 17.50 -7.69
CA VAL A 187 15.59 17.63 -8.65
C VAL A 187 14.36 16.79 -8.26
N ILE A 188 14.57 15.58 -7.74
CA ILE A 188 13.47 14.73 -7.26
C ILE A 188 12.80 15.35 -6.04
N GLU A 189 13.57 15.84 -5.07
CA GLU A 189 13.04 16.54 -3.90
C GLU A 189 12.26 17.80 -4.30
N GLU A 190 12.79 18.60 -5.23
CA GLU A 190 12.08 19.77 -5.77
C GLU A 190 10.77 19.38 -6.45
N LYS A 191 10.79 18.36 -7.31
CA LYS A 191 9.58 17.87 -7.98
C LYS A 191 8.56 17.26 -7.02
N GLN A 192 9.02 16.56 -6.02
CA GLN A 192 8.17 15.99 -4.98
C GLN A 192 7.52 17.08 -4.13
N GLN A 193 8.25 18.17 -3.85
CA GLN A 193 7.71 19.34 -3.16
C GLN A 193 6.66 20.06 -4.03
N GLU A 194 6.96 20.31 -5.33
CA GLU A 194 6.00 20.90 -6.25
C GLU A 194 4.68 20.10 -6.34
N ILE A 195 4.80 18.77 -6.43
CA ILE A 195 3.63 17.87 -6.45
C ILE A 195 2.87 17.96 -5.13
N SER A 196 3.58 17.91 -4.00
CA SER A 196 2.97 18.01 -2.67
C SER A 196 2.24 19.34 -2.50
N ASP A 197 2.86 20.44 -2.90
CA ASP A 197 2.25 21.77 -2.83
C ASP A 197 1.02 21.88 -3.73
N SER A 198 1.07 21.28 -4.92
CA SER A 198 -0.07 21.21 -5.84
C SER A 198 -1.24 20.39 -5.27
N ILE A 199 -0.94 19.26 -4.64
CA ILE A 199 -1.96 18.41 -3.99
C ILE A 199 -2.54 19.12 -2.76
N ASN A 200 -1.73 19.81 -1.98
CA ASN A 200 -2.19 20.61 -0.85
C ASN A 200 -3.03 21.82 -1.29
N TYR A 201 -2.73 22.36 -2.45
CA TYR A 201 -3.57 23.39 -3.05
C TYR A 201 -4.93 22.83 -3.50
N ALA A 202 -4.94 21.68 -4.18
CA ALA A 202 -6.17 20.98 -4.55
C ALA A 202 -7.02 20.63 -3.31
N LYS A 203 -6.37 20.20 -2.20
CA LYS A 203 -7.06 19.99 -0.92
C LYS A 203 -7.77 21.24 -0.42
N ARG A 204 -7.11 22.39 -0.45
CA ARG A 204 -7.73 23.64 0.00
C ARG A 204 -8.95 24.02 -0.85
N ILE A 205 -8.90 23.76 -2.16
CA ILE A 205 -10.06 23.97 -3.03
C ILE A 205 -11.18 23.00 -2.66
N GLN A 206 -10.86 21.70 -2.51
CA GLN A 206 -11.83 20.70 -2.12
C GLN A 206 -12.48 21.02 -0.76
N ASP A 207 -11.67 21.35 0.25
CA ASP A 207 -12.15 21.74 1.59
C ASP A 207 -13.07 22.97 1.54
N ALA A 208 -12.79 23.93 0.65
CA ALA A 208 -13.64 25.12 0.44
C ALA A 208 -14.98 24.81 -0.24
N MET A 209 -15.03 23.75 -1.06
CA MET A 209 -16.26 23.29 -1.72
C MET A 209 -17.11 22.38 -0.86
N MET A 210 -16.52 21.74 0.15
CA MET A 210 -17.24 20.89 1.08
C MET A 210 -18.03 21.70 2.11
N THR A 211 -19.09 21.13 2.62
CA THR A 211 -19.90 21.74 3.66
C THR A 211 -19.07 22.01 4.92
N SER A 212 -19.05 23.27 5.37
CA SER A 212 -18.31 23.63 6.57
C SER A 212 -18.92 22.99 7.83
N SER A 213 -18.06 22.67 8.81
CA SER A 213 -18.51 22.10 10.09
C SER A 213 -19.44 23.05 10.89
N VAL A 214 -19.30 24.35 10.69
CA VAL A 214 -20.17 25.36 11.30
C VAL A 214 -21.57 25.25 10.70
N TYR A 215 -21.68 25.29 9.36
CA TYR A 215 -22.97 25.17 8.67
C TYR A 215 -23.67 23.84 8.97
N LEU A 216 -22.90 22.74 9.09
CA LEU A 216 -23.44 21.45 9.52
C LEU A 216 -24.08 21.54 10.91
N LYS A 217 -23.37 22.09 11.90
CA LYS A 217 -23.87 22.20 13.28
C LYS A 217 -25.10 23.10 13.37
N ASP A 218 -25.15 24.15 12.60
CA ASP A 218 -26.29 25.06 12.55
C ASP A 218 -27.51 24.42 11.88
N THR A 219 -27.29 23.66 10.81
CA THR A 219 -28.36 23.03 10.00
C THR A 219 -28.84 21.71 10.60
N LEU A 220 -27.94 20.88 11.08
CA LEU A 220 -28.20 19.56 11.68
C LEU A 220 -27.46 19.42 13.02
N PRO A 221 -27.92 20.08 14.10
CA PRO A 221 -27.20 20.12 15.38
C PRO A 221 -27.07 18.76 16.08
N LYS A 222 -27.93 17.79 15.73
CA LYS A 222 -27.90 16.41 16.28
C LYS A 222 -27.31 15.43 15.26
N SER A 223 -26.25 15.80 14.58
CA SER A 223 -25.55 14.94 13.62
C SER A 223 -24.06 14.89 13.90
N PHE A 224 -23.41 13.88 13.35
CA PHE A 224 -21.97 13.80 13.29
C PHE A 224 -21.56 13.31 11.89
N ILE A 225 -20.36 13.69 11.47
CA ILE A 225 -19.72 13.18 10.28
C ILE A 225 -18.41 12.50 10.72
N PHE A 226 -18.22 11.26 10.30
CA PHE A 226 -16.94 10.58 10.38
C PHE A 226 -16.36 10.58 8.97
N PHE A 227 -15.32 11.37 8.76
CA PHE A 227 -14.66 11.54 7.47
C PHE A 227 -13.16 11.39 7.62
N LYS A 228 -12.61 10.34 7.03
CA LYS A 228 -11.18 10.02 7.10
C LYS A 228 -10.66 9.65 5.71
N PRO A 229 -10.23 10.63 4.91
CA PRO A 229 -9.66 10.37 3.61
C PRO A 229 -8.44 9.46 3.67
N LYS A 230 -8.26 8.61 2.66
CA LYS A 230 -7.07 7.77 2.49
C LYS A 230 -5.85 8.60 2.09
N ASP A 231 -6.05 9.54 1.19
CA ASP A 231 -5.02 10.42 0.64
C ASP A 231 -5.19 11.86 1.13
N VAL A 232 -4.33 12.77 0.69
CA VAL A 232 -4.42 14.20 1.02
C VAL A 232 -5.74 14.81 0.56
N VAL A 233 -6.25 14.35 -0.60
CA VAL A 233 -7.57 14.70 -1.15
C VAL A 233 -8.42 13.45 -1.27
N SER A 234 -9.74 13.58 -1.33
CA SER A 234 -10.69 12.48 -1.25
C SER A 234 -11.58 12.34 -2.47
N GLY A 235 -11.86 11.09 -2.89
CA GLY A 235 -12.99 10.77 -3.76
C GLY A 235 -14.31 10.89 -3.03
N ASP A 236 -14.36 10.45 -1.78
CA ASP A 236 -15.53 10.59 -0.95
C ASP A 236 -15.79 12.05 -0.59
N PHE A 237 -17.05 12.39 -0.50
CA PHE A 237 -17.47 13.69 0.00
C PHE A 237 -18.83 13.63 0.70
N TYR A 238 -19.08 14.63 1.52
CA TYR A 238 -20.38 14.89 2.08
C TYR A 238 -20.81 16.32 1.71
N TRP A 239 -22.13 16.50 1.57
CA TRP A 239 -22.67 17.81 1.22
C TRP A 239 -24.03 17.99 1.92
N ILE A 240 -24.29 19.22 2.36
CA ILE A 240 -25.52 19.59 3.07
C ILE A 240 -25.98 20.95 2.59
N HIS A 241 -27.28 21.08 2.38
CA HIS A 241 -27.92 22.35 2.06
C HIS A 241 -29.32 22.44 2.65
N LYS A 242 -29.66 23.61 3.19
CA LYS A 242 -31.01 23.95 3.64
C LYS A 242 -31.64 24.90 2.67
N ASP A 243 -32.77 24.52 2.05
CA ASP A 243 -33.49 25.37 1.12
C ASP A 243 -34.40 26.41 1.84
N GLN A 244 -35.03 27.29 1.06
CA GLN A 244 -35.96 28.33 1.56
C GLN A 244 -37.25 27.75 2.16
N ASP A 245 -37.66 26.53 1.76
CA ASP A 245 -38.82 25.83 2.30
C ASP A 245 -38.50 25.02 3.56
N GLU A 246 -37.28 25.22 4.09
CA GLU A 246 -36.76 24.51 5.27
C GLU A 246 -36.52 23.00 5.07
N ASN A 247 -36.47 22.54 3.83
CA ASN A 247 -35.97 21.18 3.57
C ASN A 247 -34.46 21.15 3.71
N ILE A 248 -33.96 20.11 4.36
CA ILE A 248 -32.52 19.88 4.50
C ILE A 248 -32.13 18.74 3.59
N PHE A 249 -31.32 19.03 2.59
CA PHE A 249 -30.69 18.03 1.76
C PHE A 249 -29.36 17.65 2.37
N PHE A 250 -29.06 16.36 2.43
CA PHE A 250 -27.77 15.85 2.87
C PHE A 250 -27.40 14.57 2.13
N THR A 251 -26.13 14.43 1.88
CA THR A 251 -25.61 13.31 1.09
C THR A 251 -24.22 12.89 1.54
N VAL A 252 -23.92 11.62 1.30
CA VAL A 252 -22.58 11.04 1.28
C VAL A 252 -22.40 10.36 -0.05
N ALA A 253 -21.29 10.61 -0.69
CA ALA A 253 -20.96 10.03 -1.98
C ALA A 253 -19.53 9.50 -1.97
N ASP A 254 -19.34 8.41 -2.71
CA ASP A 254 -18.07 7.78 -3.01
C ASP A 254 -17.84 7.85 -4.53
N CYS A 255 -16.79 8.52 -4.94
CA CYS A 255 -16.48 8.71 -6.35
C CYS A 255 -15.49 7.67 -6.83
N THR A 256 -15.60 7.31 -8.11
CA THR A 256 -14.63 6.44 -8.78
C THR A 256 -13.22 7.01 -8.66
N GLY A 257 -12.29 6.18 -8.16
CA GLY A 257 -10.89 6.55 -8.00
C GLY A 257 -10.58 7.25 -6.69
N HIS A 258 -9.29 7.34 -6.36
CA HIS A 258 -8.79 7.99 -5.15
C HIS A 258 -7.72 9.02 -5.49
N GLY A 259 -7.27 9.78 -4.50
CA GLY A 259 -6.32 10.86 -4.71
C GLY A 259 -6.89 11.96 -5.62
N VAL A 260 -6.05 12.52 -6.49
CA VAL A 260 -6.41 13.68 -7.34
C VAL A 260 -7.59 13.40 -8.29
N PRO A 261 -7.66 12.30 -9.04
CA PRO A 261 -8.82 11.99 -9.88
C PRO A 261 -10.13 11.91 -9.10
N GLY A 262 -10.14 11.20 -7.97
CA GLY A 262 -11.32 11.13 -7.10
C GLY A 262 -11.74 12.51 -6.57
N ALA A 263 -10.76 13.35 -6.22
CA ALA A 263 -11.03 14.71 -5.77
C ALA A 263 -11.70 15.57 -6.85
N PHE A 264 -11.30 15.44 -8.13
CA PHE A 264 -12.01 16.10 -9.21
C PHE A 264 -13.45 15.63 -9.32
N MET A 265 -13.68 14.33 -9.21
CA MET A 265 -15.04 13.77 -9.23
C MET A 265 -15.89 14.27 -8.07
N SER A 266 -15.34 14.34 -6.86
CA SER A 266 -16.06 14.89 -5.71
C SER A 266 -16.40 16.38 -5.86
N MET A 267 -15.49 17.18 -6.43
CA MET A 267 -15.75 18.59 -6.75
C MET A 267 -16.85 18.73 -7.82
N ILE A 268 -16.82 17.91 -8.87
CA ILE A 268 -17.89 17.87 -9.89
C ILE A 268 -19.21 17.50 -9.22
N GLY A 269 -19.24 16.45 -8.37
CA GLY A 269 -20.43 16.04 -7.64
C GLY A 269 -21.02 17.14 -6.77
N THR A 270 -20.18 17.82 -6.01
CA THR A 270 -20.59 18.96 -5.17
C THR A 270 -21.11 20.13 -6.03
N SER A 271 -20.44 20.45 -7.12
CA SER A 271 -20.87 21.51 -8.05
C SER A 271 -22.22 21.20 -8.69
N LEU A 272 -22.42 19.96 -9.12
CA LEU A 272 -23.69 19.51 -9.69
C LEU A 272 -24.84 19.54 -8.67
N LEU A 273 -24.57 19.17 -7.42
CA LEU A 273 -25.59 19.29 -6.35
C LEU A 273 -26.00 20.74 -6.14
N ASN A 274 -25.05 21.67 -6.12
CA ASN A 274 -25.35 23.11 -6.03
C ASN A 274 -26.16 23.59 -7.23
N GLU A 275 -25.75 23.28 -8.45
CA GLU A 275 -26.47 23.67 -9.67
C GLU A 275 -27.90 23.10 -9.68
N ILE A 276 -28.06 21.79 -9.43
CA ILE A 276 -29.33 21.10 -9.57
C ILE A 276 -30.32 21.49 -8.46
N ILE A 277 -29.84 21.53 -7.22
CA ILE A 277 -30.71 21.78 -6.07
C ILE A 277 -30.92 23.26 -5.84
N ILE A 278 -29.84 24.07 -5.89
CA ILE A 278 -29.90 25.49 -5.52
C ILE A 278 -30.32 26.33 -6.71
N GLU A 279 -29.68 26.18 -7.88
CA GLU A 279 -29.93 27.04 -9.02
C GLU A 279 -31.17 26.62 -9.84
N LYS A 280 -31.24 25.30 -10.19
CA LYS A 280 -32.39 24.76 -10.94
C LYS A 280 -33.60 24.47 -10.06
N GLY A 281 -33.46 24.45 -8.75
CA GLY A 281 -34.54 24.20 -7.78
C GLY A 281 -35.18 22.83 -7.87
N ILE A 282 -34.48 21.81 -8.36
CA ILE A 282 -34.98 20.42 -8.38
C ILE A 282 -34.97 19.88 -6.96
N LYS A 283 -36.12 19.42 -6.46
CA LYS A 283 -36.30 19.04 -5.07
C LYS A 283 -36.55 17.54 -4.84
N ASP A 284 -36.86 16.79 -5.88
CA ASP A 284 -37.10 15.34 -5.81
C ASP A 284 -35.79 14.58 -5.87
N THR A 285 -35.48 13.76 -4.86
CA THR A 285 -34.19 13.08 -4.73
C THR A 285 -33.87 12.17 -5.92
N ASP A 286 -34.86 11.46 -6.44
CA ASP A 286 -34.75 10.60 -7.64
C ASP A 286 -34.40 11.41 -8.90
N LYS A 287 -35.03 12.56 -9.06
CA LYS A 287 -34.77 13.45 -10.19
C LYS A 287 -33.41 14.14 -10.10
N ILE A 288 -32.98 14.49 -8.88
CA ILE A 288 -31.64 15.05 -8.66
C ILE A 288 -30.58 14.05 -9.09
N LEU A 289 -30.64 12.79 -8.64
CA LEU A 289 -29.68 11.76 -9.02
C LEU A 289 -29.70 11.48 -10.54
N PHE A 290 -30.88 11.49 -11.14
CA PHE A 290 -31.02 11.31 -12.58
C PHE A 290 -30.39 12.45 -13.37
N GLU A 291 -30.62 13.68 -12.94
CA GLU A 291 -30.02 14.87 -13.57
C GLU A 291 -28.48 14.90 -13.37
N MET A 292 -28.00 14.58 -12.16
CA MET A 292 -26.57 14.42 -11.88
C MET A 292 -25.92 13.42 -12.84
N ARG A 293 -26.54 12.24 -13.00
CA ARG A 293 -26.07 11.22 -13.96
C ARG A 293 -25.97 11.78 -15.36
N THR A 294 -27.03 12.43 -15.81
CA THR A 294 -27.09 12.98 -17.16
C THR A 294 -25.98 14.00 -17.40
N GLN A 295 -25.72 14.85 -16.41
CA GLN A 295 -24.69 15.87 -16.52
C GLN A 295 -23.28 15.28 -16.42
N ILE A 296 -23.03 14.30 -15.58
CA ILE A 296 -21.73 13.62 -15.49
C ILE A 296 -21.39 12.95 -16.82
N ILE A 297 -22.34 12.17 -17.37
CA ILE A 297 -22.14 11.49 -18.66
C ILE A 297 -21.80 12.52 -19.76
N LYS A 298 -22.52 13.64 -19.80
CA LYS A 298 -22.30 14.70 -20.77
C LYS A 298 -20.98 15.42 -20.57
N SER A 299 -20.68 15.82 -19.34
CA SER A 299 -19.48 16.62 -19.01
C SER A 299 -18.18 15.85 -19.22
N LEU A 300 -18.21 14.53 -19.02
CA LEU A 300 -17.07 13.65 -19.19
C LEU A 300 -17.05 12.93 -20.55
N ASN A 301 -17.96 13.29 -21.47
CA ASN A 301 -18.10 12.67 -22.80
C ASN A 301 -18.11 11.12 -22.74
N GLN A 302 -18.77 10.57 -21.73
CA GLN A 302 -18.68 9.12 -21.42
C GLN A 302 -19.38 8.23 -22.47
N GLU A 303 -20.16 8.79 -23.38
CA GLU A 303 -20.81 8.08 -24.47
C GLU A 303 -19.85 7.78 -25.65
N GLU A 304 -18.68 8.39 -25.67
CA GLU A 304 -17.67 8.13 -26.70
C GLU A 304 -16.96 6.80 -26.48
N GLU A 305 -16.56 6.15 -27.57
CA GLU A 305 -15.86 4.86 -27.53
C GLU A 305 -14.47 5.02 -26.88
N GLY A 306 -14.21 4.28 -25.82
CA GLY A 306 -12.96 4.37 -25.04
C GLY A 306 -12.97 5.44 -23.93
N ALA A 307 -14.05 6.17 -23.72
CA ALA A 307 -14.17 7.14 -22.63
C ALA A 307 -14.11 6.48 -21.26
N GLN A 308 -13.53 7.19 -20.30
CA GLN A 308 -13.42 6.73 -18.90
C GLN A 308 -14.81 6.76 -18.25
N LYS A 309 -15.16 5.65 -17.59
CA LYS A 309 -16.49 5.45 -16.99
C LYS A 309 -16.49 5.87 -15.52
N ASP A 310 -16.14 7.11 -15.26
CA ASP A 310 -16.16 7.66 -13.92
C ASP A 310 -17.59 7.99 -13.46
N GLY A 311 -17.83 7.83 -12.19
CA GLY A 311 -19.13 8.07 -11.59
C GLY A 311 -19.03 8.15 -10.09
N MET A 312 -20.17 8.02 -9.43
CA MET A 312 -20.20 7.96 -7.97
C MET A 312 -21.34 7.10 -7.46
N ASP A 313 -21.10 6.50 -6.31
CA ASP A 313 -22.10 5.85 -5.48
C ASP A 313 -22.54 6.85 -4.41
N ILE A 314 -23.82 7.11 -4.31
CA ILE A 314 -24.32 8.22 -3.53
C ILE A 314 -25.60 7.87 -2.77
N SER A 315 -25.71 8.32 -1.54
CA SER A 315 -26.93 8.36 -0.75
C SER A 315 -27.42 9.80 -0.65
N LEU A 316 -28.55 10.13 -1.25
CA LEU A 316 -29.16 11.45 -1.17
C LEU A 316 -30.43 11.44 -0.37
N CYS A 317 -30.48 12.27 0.66
CA CYS A 317 -31.64 12.47 1.53
C CYS A 317 -32.15 13.91 1.46
N LYS A 318 -33.47 14.06 1.50
CA LYS A 318 -34.15 15.34 1.74
C LYS A 318 -35.03 15.21 2.98
N LEU A 319 -34.68 15.90 4.04
CA LEU A 319 -35.44 15.95 5.29
C LEU A 319 -36.35 17.17 5.32
N ASN A 320 -37.67 16.94 5.40
CA ASN A 320 -38.61 17.99 5.69
C ASN A 320 -38.91 18.02 7.20
N MET A 321 -38.43 19.06 7.88
CA MET A 321 -38.53 19.18 9.35
C MET A 321 -39.98 19.37 9.81
N LYS A 322 -40.84 20.03 9.02
CA LYS A 322 -42.25 20.27 9.38
C LYS A 322 -43.06 18.98 9.42
N ASN A 323 -42.89 18.15 8.40
CA ASN A 323 -43.65 16.92 8.24
C ASN A 323 -42.95 15.69 8.81
N LYS A 324 -41.68 15.86 9.23
CA LYS A 324 -40.81 14.78 9.70
C LYS A 324 -40.71 13.62 8.69
N ILE A 325 -40.56 13.97 7.42
CA ILE A 325 -40.45 13.03 6.33
C ILE A 325 -39.04 13.17 5.73
N VAL A 326 -38.37 12.03 5.56
CA VAL A 326 -37.15 11.93 4.74
C VAL A 326 -37.52 11.32 3.41
N GLU A 327 -37.18 11.96 2.32
CA GLU A 327 -37.11 11.35 1.00
C GLU A 327 -35.67 10.90 0.79
N PHE A 328 -35.50 9.67 0.34
CA PHE A 328 -34.20 9.04 0.06
C PHE A 328 -34.19 8.47 -1.35
N SER A 329 -33.08 8.69 -2.04
CA SER A 329 -32.71 7.97 -3.26
C SER A 329 -31.22 7.64 -3.15
N GLY A 330 -30.84 6.45 -3.60
CA GLY A 330 -29.45 5.98 -3.54
C GLY A 330 -29.00 5.37 -4.86
N ALA A 331 -27.76 5.59 -5.20
CA ALA A 331 -27.01 4.86 -6.22
C ALA A 331 -26.01 3.97 -5.48
N HIS A 332 -26.20 2.65 -5.51
CA HIS A 332 -25.53 1.62 -4.73
C HIS A 332 -25.62 1.82 -3.21
N ASN A 333 -25.34 3.01 -2.70
CA ASN A 333 -25.32 3.34 -1.28
C ASN A 333 -26.73 3.39 -0.69
N SER A 334 -26.87 2.91 0.53
CA SER A 334 -28.14 2.70 1.23
C SER A 334 -28.34 3.70 2.37
N LEU A 335 -29.59 3.87 2.81
CA LEU A 335 -29.94 4.56 4.02
C LEU A 335 -30.33 3.54 5.09
N ILE A 336 -29.73 3.63 6.28
CA ILE A 336 -30.14 2.91 7.47
C ILE A 336 -30.99 3.83 8.34
N HIS A 337 -32.18 3.36 8.72
CA HIS A 337 -33.10 4.02 9.64
C HIS A 337 -33.26 3.16 10.88
N ILE A 338 -33.00 3.72 12.03
CA ILE A 338 -33.19 3.09 13.34
C ILE A 338 -34.31 3.82 14.07
N SER A 339 -35.39 3.09 14.42
CA SER A 339 -36.52 3.58 15.16
C SER A 339 -36.76 2.73 16.42
N GLY A 340 -36.30 3.19 17.57
CA GLY A 340 -36.22 2.36 18.76
C GLY A 340 -35.27 1.18 18.58
N GLU A 341 -35.79 -0.04 18.69
CA GLU A 341 -35.02 -1.28 18.45
C GLU A 341 -35.10 -1.79 16.99
N GLU A 342 -35.90 -1.17 16.14
CA GLU A 342 -36.10 -1.60 14.76
C GLU A 342 -35.07 -0.93 13.85
N LEU A 343 -34.28 -1.75 13.14
CA LEU A 343 -33.37 -1.31 12.09
C LEU A 343 -33.96 -1.64 10.73
N LYS A 344 -34.08 -0.64 9.88
CA LYS A 344 -34.55 -0.79 8.50
C LYS A 344 -33.56 -0.18 7.52
N THR A 345 -33.23 -0.96 6.50
CA THR A 345 -32.34 -0.50 5.42
C THR A 345 -33.17 -0.22 4.16
N TYR A 346 -33.04 0.99 3.66
CA TYR A 346 -33.58 1.39 2.36
C TYR A 346 -32.41 1.29 1.36
N ARG A 347 -32.49 0.33 0.46
CA ARG A 347 -31.41 0.05 -0.49
C ARG A 347 -31.38 1.08 -1.61
N GLY A 348 -30.20 1.50 -1.99
CA GLY A 348 -29.97 2.23 -3.23
C GLY A 348 -30.19 1.32 -4.45
N ASP A 349 -30.45 1.93 -5.59
CA ASP A 349 -30.53 1.21 -6.86
C ASP A 349 -29.15 0.68 -7.28
N HIS A 350 -29.10 -0.51 -7.88
CA HIS A 350 -27.85 -1.11 -8.39
C HIS A 350 -27.38 -0.44 -9.69
N GLN A 351 -27.14 0.84 -9.59
CA GLN A 351 -26.66 1.67 -10.69
C GLN A 351 -25.94 2.90 -10.13
N PRO A 352 -24.77 3.29 -10.69
CA PRO A 352 -24.04 4.47 -10.25
C PRO A 352 -24.69 5.75 -10.78
N VAL A 353 -24.29 6.88 -10.23
CA VAL A 353 -24.45 8.20 -10.85
C VAL A 353 -23.28 8.41 -11.82
N GLY A 354 -23.39 7.88 -13.03
CA GLY A 354 -22.40 7.82 -14.09
C GLY A 354 -22.89 6.96 -15.25
N LEU A 355 -22.01 6.61 -16.17
CA LEU A 355 -22.37 5.77 -17.31
C LEU A 355 -22.69 4.34 -16.85
N LEU A 356 -23.87 3.89 -17.15
CA LEU A 356 -24.30 2.49 -17.02
C LEU A 356 -24.45 1.89 -18.41
N LEU A 357 -23.93 0.66 -18.61
CA LEU A 357 -24.18 -0.11 -19.83
C LEU A 357 -25.64 -0.60 -19.82
N GLY A 358 -26.43 -0.14 -20.78
CA GLY A 358 -27.84 -0.45 -20.92
C GLY A 358 -28.77 0.75 -20.75
N ASP A 359 -30.07 0.48 -20.54
CA ASP A 359 -31.08 1.52 -20.42
C ASP A 359 -30.89 2.37 -19.15
N LYS A 360 -30.94 3.70 -19.31
CA LYS A 360 -30.92 4.66 -18.20
C LYS A 360 -32.21 4.52 -17.38
N LYS A 361 -32.17 3.73 -16.30
CA LYS A 361 -33.33 3.57 -15.40
C LYS A 361 -33.46 4.77 -14.47
N PRO A 362 -34.69 5.23 -14.16
CA PRO A 362 -34.89 6.22 -13.10
C PRO A 362 -34.42 5.68 -11.75
N PHE A 363 -34.07 6.56 -10.84
CA PHE A 363 -33.78 6.19 -9.46
C PHE A 363 -35.06 6.02 -8.66
N THR A 364 -35.02 5.14 -7.68
CA THR A 364 -36.14 4.88 -6.78
C THR A 364 -36.16 5.94 -5.67
N LYS A 365 -37.35 6.51 -5.39
CA LYS A 365 -37.56 7.42 -4.28
C LYS A 365 -38.27 6.74 -3.14
N HIS A 366 -37.66 6.65 -1.99
CA HIS A 366 -38.24 6.16 -0.74
C HIS A 366 -38.71 7.34 0.12
N LYS A 367 -39.85 7.19 0.78
CA LYS A 367 -40.37 8.15 1.77
C LYS A 367 -40.42 7.48 3.14
N VAL A 368 -39.71 8.08 4.09
CA VAL A 368 -39.57 7.59 5.46
C VAL A 368 -40.15 8.63 6.39
N LYS A 369 -41.19 8.25 7.15
CA LYS A 369 -41.76 9.10 8.19
C LYS A 369 -40.99 8.87 9.50
N LEU A 370 -40.39 9.92 10.01
CA LEU A 370 -39.61 9.87 11.25
C LEU A 370 -40.46 10.06 12.50
N LYS A 371 -40.11 9.31 13.52
CA LYS A 371 -40.59 9.51 14.90
C LYS A 371 -39.55 10.31 15.68
N LYS A 372 -39.90 10.67 16.90
CA LYS A 372 -38.97 11.29 17.82
C LYS A 372 -37.84 10.29 18.15
N ASP A 373 -36.62 10.76 18.16
CA ASP A 373 -35.39 10.00 18.48
C ASP A 373 -34.99 8.92 17.45
N ASP A 374 -35.62 8.91 16.26
CA ASP A 374 -35.14 8.09 15.14
C ASP A 374 -33.77 8.57 14.69
N MET A 375 -32.94 7.60 14.28
CA MET A 375 -31.60 7.84 13.75
C MET A 375 -31.51 7.42 12.29
N LEU A 376 -30.76 8.19 11.53
CA LEU A 376 -30.49 7.93 10.11
C LEU A 376 -28.97 7.84 9.91
N TYR A 377 -28.53 6.84 9.17
CA TYR A 377 -27.12 6.69 8.77
C TYR A 377 -27.02 6.53 7.27
N ILE A 378 -26.16 7.32 6.68
CA ILE A 378 -25.69 7.18 5.30
C ILE A 378 -24.17 7.06 5.33
N TYR A 379 -23.59 6.26 4.45
CA TYR A 379 -22.18 5.89 4.48
C TYR A 379 -21.67 5.54 3.08
N SER A 380 -20.37 5.63 2.90
CA SER A 380 -19.62 5.08 1.75
C SER A 380 -19.04 3.71 2.12
N ASP A 381 -18.48 2.99 1.15
CA ASP A 381 -17.90 1.67 1.36
C ASP A 381 -16.53 1.69 2.08
N GLY A 382 -15.96 2.87 2.28
CA GLY A 382 -14.74 3.09 3.04
C GLY A 382 -14.86 2.87 4.56
N TYR A 383 -16.03 2.44 5.03
CA TYR A 383 -16.32 2.21 6.45
C TYR A 383 -16.30 0.72 6.79
#